data_0e1a4de0a6629d50d9f4d16dbe4781df
#
_entry.id   0e1a4de0a6629d50d9f4d16dbe4781df
#
_cell.length_a   1.000
_cell.length_b   1.000
_cell.length_c   1.000
_cell.angle_alpha   90.00
_cell.angle_beta   90.00
_cell.angle_gamma   90.00
#
_symmetry.space_group_name_H-M   'P 1'
#
loop_
_entity.id
_entity.type
_entity.pdbx_description
1 polymer ?
#
loop_
_entity_poly.entity_id
_entity_poly.type
_entity_poly.pdbx_seq_one_letter_code
_entity_poly.pdbx_strand_id
1 'polypeptide(L)'
;AGYIYPGARLRVSPGRELYCRIIEWQPDIVHSQCEFSTFFMAKRIAEECKIPLVHTYHTVYEDYTHYFSPYKKWGRDMVQFLTRRISEKVDSMIAPSTKIETLLKGYKIQCPVSVIPSGIDLEKYAAQSRTGVREQIRRKYGIAKETTVLLYVGRLAKEKNLEELLEYQQKVQESGTMLMIVGGGPYLEILRKKAAELGVMESVIFTGMVSPEEVASYYPAGDLFISASTSETQGLTYAEALAAGLPLLCRKDECLRAVVEEGKNGWQYRTEEEFLKDLKSWKEKEYDERRGMCNYAK
;
A
#
# COMPACT_ATOMS: atom_id res chain seq x y z
N ALA A 1 -10.84 -5.19 21.77
CA ALA A 1 -10.66 -5.17 20.29
C ALA A 1 -10.63 -3.75 19.72
N GLY A 2 -11.22 -2.75 20.39
CA GLY A 2 -11.25 -1.35 19.91
C GLY A 2 -9.93 -0.58 20.03
N TYR A 3 -8.92 -1.12 20.67
CA TYR A 3 -7.65 -0.42 20.89
C TYR A 3 -6.61 -0.57 19.76
N ILE A 4 -6.73 -1.59 18.92
CA ILE A 4 -5.73 -1.87 17.88
C ILE A 4 -6.13 -1.27 16.53
N TYR A 5 -7.43 -1.27 16.20
CA TYR A 5 -7.93 -0.69 14.96
C TYR A 5 -9.40 -0.26 15.12
N PRO A 6 -9.73 1.05 15.07
CA PRO A 6 -11.11 1.53 15.12
C PRO A 6 -11.93 0.91 13.98
N GLY A 7 -13.02 0.22 14.31
CA GLY A 7 -13.89 -0.45 13.32
C GLY A 7 -13.48 -1.89 12.97
N ALA A 8 -12.35 -2.41 13.44
CA ALA A 8 -12.02 -3.81 13.25
C ALA A 8 -13.05 -4.72 13.97
N ARG A 9 -13.73 -5.56 13.21
CA ARG A 9 -14.66 -6.55 13.73
C ARG A 9 -13.96 -7.90 13.81
N LEU A 10 -13.52 -8.29 15.02
CA LEU A 10 -13.07 -9.65 15.28
C LEU A 10 -14.31 -10.54 15.44
N ARG A 11 -14.60 -11.35 14.46
CA ARG A 11 -15.59 -12.40 14.58
C ARG A 11 -14.92 -13.62 15.18
N VAL A 12 -15.27 -13.95 16.41
CA VAL A 12 -14.65 -15.07 17.16
C VAL A 12 -15.13 -16.44 16.62
N SER A 13 -16.27 -16.49 15.95
CA SER A 13 -16.77 -17.69 15.27
C SER A 13 -17.47 -17.31 13.96
N PRO A 14 -17.17 -17.98 12.85
CA PRO A 14 -17.99 -17.89 11.65
C PRO A 14 -19.37 -18.47 12.00
N GLY A 15 -20.44 -17.80 11.57
CA GLY A 15 -21.79 -18.30 11.80
C GLY A 15 -21.92 -19.70 11.21
N ARG A 16 -22.51 -20.62 11.97
CA ARG A 16 -22.78 -22.00 11.55
C ARG A 16 -23.48 -22.05 10.18
N GLU A 17 -24.39 -21.12 9.95
CA GLU A 17 -25.11 -20.97 8.69
C GLU A 17 -24.18 -20.76 7.49
N LEU A 18 -23.24 -19.79 7.56
CA LEU A 18 -22.29 -19.54 6.48
C LEU A 18 -21.40 -20.77 6.21
N TYR A 19 -20.96 -21.42 7.27
CA TYR A 19 -20.17 -22.65 7.17
C TYR A 19 -20.95 -23.75 6.43
N CYS A 20 -22.20 -24.05 6.84
CA CYS A 20 -23.05 -25.06 6.20
C CYS A 20 -23.32 -24.73 4.72
N ARG A 21 -23.59 -23.46 4.39
CA ARG A 21 -23.82 -23.01 3.00
C ARG A 21 -22.59 -23.23 2.11
N ILE A 22 -21.37 -23.02 2.64
CA ILE A 22 -20.15 -23.27 1.88
C ILE A 22 -19.95 -24.76 1.64
N ILE A 23 -20.21 -25.61 2.65
CA ILE A 23 -20.13 -27.07 2.49
C ILE A 23 -21.17 -27.57 1.46
N GLU A 24 -22.39 -27.08 1.54
CA GLU A 24 -23.47 -27.43 0.58
C GLU A 24 -23.14 -26.99 -0.85
N TRP A 25 -22.37 -25.90 -1.01
CA TRP A 25 -21.91 -25.43 -2.32
C TRP A 25 -20.83 -26.33 -2.95
N GLN A 26 -20.19 -27.22 -2.17
CA GLN A 26 -19.16 -28.16 -2.62
C GLN A 26 -18.03 -27.51 -3.41
N PRO A 27 -17.23 -26.61 -2.80
CA PRO A 27 -16.12 -25.98 -3.48
C PRO A 27 -15.04 -27.03 -3.86
N ASP A 28 -14.31 -26.77 -4.95
CA ASP A 28 -13.18 -27.59 -5.38
C ASP A 28 -11.85 -27.20 -4.72
N ILE A 29 -11.77 -25.96 -4.20
CA ILE A 29 -10.59 -25.38 -3.54
C ILE A 29 -11.01 -24.31 -2.54
N VAL A 30 -10.26 -24.16 -1.47
CA VAL A 30 -10.41 -23.04 -0.53
C VAL A 30 -9.19 -22.15 -0.61
N HIS A 31 -9.40 -20.83 -0.79
CA HIS A 31 -8.34 -19.85 -0.78
C HIS A 31 -8.52 -18.90 0.40
N SER A 32 -7.62 -18.96 1.39
CA SER A 32 -7.63 -18.05 2.54
C SER A 32 -6.74 -16.85 2.30
N GLN A 33 -7.21 -15.66 2.71
CA GLN A 33 -6.55 -14.37 2.51
C GLN A 33 -6.24 -13.67 3.86
N CYS A 34 -6.38 -14.39 4.98
CA CYS A 34 -6.19 -13.84 6.31
C CYS A 34 -5.82 -14.95 7.29
N GLU A 35 -4.90 -14.69 8.20
CA GLU A 35 -4.30 -15.65 9.15
C GLU A 35 -5.13 -15.87 10.42
N PHE A 36 -6.23 -15.14 10.60
CA PHE A 36 -7.02 -15.16 11.85
C PHE A 36 -8.23 -16.11 11.77
N SER A 37 -9.36 -15.70 12.33
CA SER A 37 -10.55 -16.54 12.45
C SER A 37 -11.07 -17.15 11.14
N THR A 38 -10.92 -16.43 10.03
CA THR A 38 -11.30 -16.90 8.69
C THR A 38 -10.39 -18.01 8.18
N PHE A 39 -9.10 -18.00 8.55
CA PHE A 39 -8.17 -19.10 8.25
C PHE A 39 -8.63 -20.43 8.88
N PHE A 40 -9.01 -20.39 10.15
CA PHE A 40 -9.46 -21.60 10.85
C PHE A 40 -10.76 -22.15 10.25
N MET A 41 -11.64 -21.27 9.77
CA MET A 41 -12.84 -21.68 9.02
C MET A 41 -12.47 -22.32 7.69
N ALA A 42 -11.59 -21.66 6.92
CA ALA A 42 -11.09 -22.14 5.63
C ALA A 42 -10.47 -23.54 5.78
N LYS A 43 -9.59 -23.71 6.77
CA LYS A 43 -8.98 -25.01 7.09
C LYS A 43 -10.03 -26.08 7.37
N ARG A 44 -11.00 -25.78 8.24
CA ARG A 44 -12.04 -26.74 8.59
C ARG A 44 -12.91 -27.14 7.39
N ILE A 45 -13.24 -26.19 6.50
CA ILE A 45 -13.96 -26.48 5.25
C ILE A 45 -13.14 -27.40 4.35
N ALA A 46 -11.86 -27.07 4.14
CA ALA A 46 -10.97 -27.86 3.30
C ALA A 46 -10.84 -29.32 3.81
N GLU A 47 -10.70 -29.49 5.13
CA GLU A 47 -10.63 -30.79 5.78
C GLU A 47 -11.94 -31.61 5.62
N GLU A 48 -13.10 -30.96 5.82
CA GLU A 48 -14.40 -31.63 5.72
C GLU A 48 -14.75 -31.99 4.28
N CYS A 49 -14.48 -31.11 3.32
CA CYS A 49 -14.69 -31.36 1.88
C CYS A 49 -13.55 -32.18 1.26
N LYS A 50 -12.44 -32.41 1.94
CA LYS A 50 -11.24 -33.09 1.44
C LYS A 50 -10.68 -32.44 0.17
N ILE A 51 -10.57 -31.13 0.17
CA ILE A 51 -10.13 -30.29 -0.95
C ILE A 51 -8.88 -29.46 -0.58
N PRO A 52 -8.11 -28.98 -1.57
CA PRO A 52 -6.91 -28.17 -1.31
C PRO A 52 -7.23 -26.86 -0.59
N LEU A 53 -6.31 -26.46 0.31
CA LEU A 53 -6.28 -25.15 0.96
C LEU A 53 -5.07 -24.36 0.50
N VAL A 54 -5.31 -23.23 -0.15
CA VAL A 54 -4.28 -22.26 -0.55
C VAL A 54 -4.35 -21.03 0.35
N HIS A 55 -3.21 -20.42 0.65
CA HIS A 55 -3.15 -19.22 1.49
C HIS A 55 -2.28 -18.13 0.86
N THR A 56 -2.79 -16.89 0.78
CA THR A 56 -1.98 -15.73 0.36
C THR A 56 -1.49 -14.95 1.58
N TYR A 57 -0.19 -14.68 1.62
CA TYR A 57 0.47 -13.91 2.66
C TYR A 57 0.46 -12.42 2.32
N HIS A 58 -0.53 -11.68 2.82
CA HIS A 58 -0.76 -10.27 2.48
C HIS A 58 -0.08 -9.25 3.38
N THR A 59 0.49 -9.64 4.52
CA THR A 59 0.95 -8.70 5.52
C THR A 59 2.36 -9.04 6.01
N VAL A 60 3.29 -8.09 5.93
CA VAL A 60 4.61 -8.21 6.58
C VAL A 60 4.42 -7.98 8.09
N TYR A 61 3.97 -9.01 8.81
CA TYR A 61 3.66 -8.91 10.24
C TYR A 61 4.85 -8.49 11.11
N GLU A 62 6.08 -8.68 10.64
CA GLU A 62 7.28 -8.20 11.33
C GLU A 62 7.26 -6.67 11.52
N ASP A 63 6.72 -5.92 10.56
CA ASP A 63 6.62 -4.46 10.63
C ASP A 63 5.54 -3.99 11.62
N TYR A 64 4.62 -4.89 11.99
CA TYR A 64 3.52 -4.64 12.93
C TYR A 64 3.84 -5.10 14.35
N THR A 65 5.03 -5.64 14.60
CA THR A 65 5.38 -6.17 15.93
C THR A 65 5.35 -5.12 17.03
N HIS A 66 5.56 -3.84 16.70
CA HIS A 66 5.48 -2.73 17.63
C HIS A 66 4.08 -2.51 18.25
N TYR A 67 3.03 -3.08 17.65
CA TYR A 67 1.66 -3.01 18.20
C TYR A 67 1.42 -4.03 19.33
N PHE A 68 2.21 -5.10 19.41
CA PHE A 68 1.95 -6.19 20.39
C PHE A 68 3.18 -6.65 21.14
N SER A 69 4.39 -6.19 20.80
CA SER A 69 5.62 -6.54 21.50
C SER A 69 6.56 -5.35 21.66
N PRO A 70 7.05 -5.04 22.87
CA PRO A 70 8.08 -4.03 23.06
C PRO A 70 9.46 -4.49 22.56
N TYR A 71 9.64 -5.80 22.36
CA TYR A 71 10.91 -6.40 21.92
C TYR A 71 10.79 -6.88 20.46
N LYS A 72 11.42 -6.15 19.54
CA LYS A 72 11.38 -6.46 18.09
C LYS A 72 11.79 -7.89 17.75
N LYS A 73 12.85 -8.41 18.38
CA LYS A 73 13.35 -9.77 18.11
C LYS A 73 12.30 -10.82 18.49
N TRP A 74 11.74 -10.73 19.68
CA TRP A 74 10.72 -11.67 20.15
C TRP A 74 9.44 -11.61 19.28
N GLY A 75 9.00 -10.41 18.90
CA GLY A 75 7.88 -10.24 17.98
C GLY A 75 8.12 -10.90 16.63
N ARG A 76 9.32 -10.74 16.06
CA ARG A 76 9.73 -11.39 14.81
C ARG A 76 9.75 -12.91 14.93
N ASP A 77 10.36 -13.46 15.98
CA ASP A 77 10.44 -14.91 16.19
C ASP A 77 9.03 -15.51 16.33
N MET A 78 8.11 -14.80 16.98
CA MET A 78 6.70 -15.20 17.10
C MET A 78 5.98 -15.19 15.74
N VAL A 79 6.16 -14.14 14.93
CA VAL A 79 5.60 -14.06 13.56
C VAL A 79 6.11 -15.23 12.71
N GLN A 80 7.41 -15.50 12.72
CA GLN A 80 8.00 -16.62 11.98
C GLN A 80 7.42 -17.96 12.43
N PHE A 81 7.31 -18.18 13.75
CA PHE A 81 6.72 -19.39 14.30
C PHE A 81 5.26 -19.58 13.86
N LEU A 82 4.43 -18.53 13.97
CA LEU A 82 3.03 -18.59 13.55
C LEU A 82 2.88 -18.83 12.04
N THR A 83 3.68 -18.16 11.22
CA THR A 83 3.66 -18.36 9.76
C THR A 83 4.06 -19.79 9.38
N ARG A 84 5.06 -20.37 10.04
CA ARG A 84 5.39 -21.80 9.85
C ARG A 84 4.21 -22.71 10.21
N ARG A 85 3.54 -22.45 11.34
CA ARG A 85 2.37 -23.23 11.78
C ARG A 85 1.21 -23.13 10.81
N ILE A 86 1.04 -21.99 10.13
CA ILE A 86 0.05 -21.83 9.06
C ILE A 86 0.49 -22.63 7.83
N SER A 87 1.76 -22.54 7.42
CA SER A 87 2.28 -23.24 6.25
C SER A 87 2.20 -24.75 6.35
N GLU A 88 2.24 -25.32 7.57
CA GLU A 88 2.04 -26.76 7.82
C GLU A 88 0.60 -27.22 7.60
N LYS A 89 -0.35 -26.31 7.44
CA LYS A 89 -1.80 -26.57 7.37
C LYS A 89 -2.40 -26.24 6.01
N VAL A 90 -1.59 -25.84 5.07
CA VAL A 90 -1.99 -25.46 3.71
C VAL A 90 -1.20 -26.26 2.68
N ASP A 91 -1.82 -26.52 1.54
CA ASP A 91 -1.17 -27.25 0.45
C ASP A 91 -0.19 -26.36 -0.33
N SER A 92 -0.45 -25.05 -0.38
CA SER A 92 0.43 -24.07 -1.04
C SER A 92 0.22 -22.69 -0.46
N MET A 93 1.27 -21.85 -0.52
CA MET A 93 1.19 -20.43 -0.23
C MET A 93 1.43 -19.58 -1.48
N ILE A 94 0.73 -18.45 -1.55
CA ILE A 94 0.93 -17.42 -2.55
C ILE A 94 1.65 -16.24 -1.91
N ALA A 95 2.75 -15.83 -2.54
CA ALA A 95 3.46 -14.60 -2.24
C ALA A 95 3.08 -13.53 -3.29
N PRO A 96 2.58 -12.34 -2.92
CA PRO A 96 2.19 -11.31 -3.88
C PRO A 96 3.39 -10.62 -4.57
N SER A 97 4.62 -10.89 -4.12
CA SER A 97 5.86 -10.41 -4.72
C SER A 97 7.04 -11.31 -4.39
N THR A 98 8.14 -11.15 -5.13
CA THR A 98 9.42 -11.82 -4.85
C THR A 98 10.02 -11.44 -3.49
N LYS A 99 9.75 -10.22 -3.00
CA LYS A 99 10.08 -9.78 -1.63
C LYS A 99 9.46 -10.73 -0.61
N ILE A 100 8.17 -11.02 -0.75
CA ILE A 100 7.43 -11.90 0.17
C ILE A 100 7.85 -13.36 0.01
N GLU A 101 8.09 -13.82 -1.21
CA GLU A 101 8.65 -15.16 -1.43
C GLU A 101 9.98 -15.34 -0.69
N THR A 102 10.88 -14.35 -0.81
CA THR A 102 12.18 -14.37 -0.12
C THR A 102 12.01 -14.36 1.41
N LEU A 103 11.08 -13.55 1.92
CA LEU A 103 10.73 -13.50 3.34
C LEU A 103 10.26 -14.87 3.85
N LEU A 104 9.32 -15.50 3.15
CA LEU A 104 8.76 -16.81 3.49
C LEU A 104 9.82 -17.92 3.43
N LYS A 105 10.70 -17.90 2.43
CA LYS A 105 11.87 -18.80 2.36
C LYS A 105 12.78 -18.63 3.59
N GLY A 106 13.02 -17.39 4.02
CA GLY A 106 13.75 -17.06 5.25
C GLY A 106 13.09 -17.61 6.52
N TYR A 107 11.76 -17.73 6.53
CA TYR A 107 11.02 -18.37 7.63
C TYR A 107 11.10 -19.91 7.62
N LYS A 108 11.71 -20.50 6.59
CA LYS A 108 11.87 -21.96 6.44
C LYS A 108 10.53 -22.71 6.47
N ILE A 109 9.53 -22.18 5.77
CA ILE A 109 8.24 -22.86 5.57
C ILE A 109 8.42 -24.10 4.70
N GLN A 110 7.51 -25.09 4.83
CA GLN A 110 7.65 -26.39 4.19
C GLN A 110 6.78 -26.56 2.93
N CYS A 111 5.67 -25.83 2.85
CA CYS A 111 4.78 -25.92 1.67
C CYS A 111 5.36 -25.18 0.46
N PRO A 112 4.96 -25.53 -0.77
CA PRO A 112 5.28 -24.79 -1.98
C PRO A 112 4.85 -23.32 -1.88
N VAL A 113 5.66 -22.40 -2.45
CA VAL A 113 5.34 -20.97 -2.55
C VAL A 113 5.39 -20.56 -4.01
N SER A 114 4.30 -19.93 -4.48
CA SER A 114 4.22 -19.37 -5.83
C SER A 114 4.12 -17.84 -5.74
N VAL A 115 4.84 -17.14 -6.62
CA VAL A 115 4.71 -15.68 -6.74
C VAL A 115 3.55 -15.37 -7.67
N ILE A 116 2.45 -14.86 -7.13
CA ILE A 116 1.27 -14.46 -7.89
C ILE A 116 0.83 -13.08 -7.39
N PRO A 117 1.13 -12.02 -8.15
CA PRO A 117 0.71 -10.67 -7.80
C PRO A 117 -0.83 -10.52 -7.80
N SER A 118 -1.34 -9.72 -6.86
CA SER A 118 -2.75 -9.30 -6.90
C SER A 118 -2.98 -8.38 -8.09
N GLY A 119 -4.03 -8.62 -8.85
CA GLY A 119 -4.43 -7.77 -9.96
C GLY A 119 -5.12 -6.49 -9.49
N ILE A 120 -5.07 -5.45 -10.34
CA ILE A 120 -5.85 -4.23 -10.20
C ILE A 120 -6.67 -3.98 -11.46
N ASP A 121 -7.74 -3.23 -11.33
CA ASP A 121 -8.52 -2.75 -12.48
C ASP A 121 -7.83 -1.54 -13.11
N LEU A 122 -6.96 -1.79 -14.10
CA LEU A 122 -6.19 -0.75 -14.77
C LEU A 122 -7.09 0.27 -15.46
N GLU A 123 -8.22 -0.15 -16.04
CA GLU A 123 -9.14 0.73 -16.77
C GLU A 123 -9.78 1.76 -15.84
N LYS A 124 -10.10 1.36 -14.61
CA LYS A 124 -10.64 2.25 -13.57
C LYS A 124 -9.75 3.47 -13.35
N TYR A 125 -8.44 3.28 -13.30
CA TYR A 125 -7.46 4.36 -13.04
C TYR A 125 -7.11 5.13 -14.32
N ALA A 126 -6.90 4.45 -15.44
CA ALA A 126 -6.61 5.06 -16.72
C ALA A 126 -7.74 5.96 -17.24
N ALA A 127 -9.00 5.59 -17.01
CA ALA A 127 -10.17 6.37 -17.42
C ALA A 127 -10.22 7.75 -16.75
N GLN A 128 -9.83 7.86 -15.47
CA GLN A 128 -9.87 9.12 -14.73
C GLN A 128 -8.95 10.21 -15.31
N SER A 129 -7.85 9.84 -15.94
CA SER A 129 -6.92 10.79 -16.56
C SER A 129 -7.49 11.48 -17.82
N ARG A 130 -8.66 11.05 -18.33
CA ARG A 130 -9.28 11.54 -19.59
C ARG A 130 -10.43 12.54 -19.38
N THR A 131 -10.87 12.80 -18.16
CA THR A 131 -12.22 13.37 -17.90
C THR A 131 -12.22 14.74 -17.22
N GLY A 132 -11.13 15.52 -17.18
CA GLY A 132 -11.07 16.80 -16.45
C GLY A 132 -11.16 16.66 -14.93
N VAL A 133 -11.04 15.43 -14.41
CA VAL A 133 -11.08 15.12 -12.98
C VAL A 133 -9.94 15.78 -12.22
N ARG A 134 -8.76 15.94 -12.87
CA ARG A 134 -7.62 16.66 -12.32
C ARG A 134 -8.00 18.07 -11.88
N GLU A 135 -8.63 18.83 -12.77
CA GLU A 135 -9.04 20.21 -12.52
C GLU A 135 -10.14 20.28 -11.47
N GLN A 136 -11.03 19.32 -11.45
CA GLN A 136 -12.10 19.23 -10.46
C GLN A 136 -11.54 19.03 -9.04
N ILE A 137 -10.64 18.05 -8.85
CA ILE A 137 -10.03 17.78 -7.54
C ILE A 137 -9.14 18.95 -7.11
N ARG A 138 -8.31 19.49 -8.01
CA ARG A 138 -7.47 20.65 -7.69
C ARG A 138 -8.30 21.86 -7.28
N ARG A 139 -9.38 22.15 -7.96
CA ARG A 139 -10.32 23.24 -7.61
C ARG A 139 -10.97 23.00 -6.24
N LYS A 140 -11.37 21.75 -5.95
CA LYS A 140 -11.96 21.37 -4.64
C LYS A 140 -11.05 21.73 -3.47
N TYR A 141 -9.73 21.60 -3.66
CA TYR A 141 -8.74 21.86 -2.62
C TYR A 141 -7.97 23.19 -2.79
N GLY A 142 -8.39 24.05 -3.70
CA GLY A 142 -7.77 25.37 -3.91
C GLY A 142 -6.34 25.30 -4.47
N ILE A 143 -5.98 24.23 -5.18
CA ILE A 143 -4.62 24.02 -5.72
C ILE A 143 -4.48 24.80 -7.02
N ALA A 144 -3.50 25.70 -7.10
CA ALA A 144 -3.19 26.46 -8.32
C ALA A 144 -2.67 25.54 -9.44
N LYS A 145 -2.84 25.98 -10.69
CA LYS A 145 -2.49 25.19 -11.86
C LYS A 145 -0.99 24.85 -11.90
N GLU A 146 -0.16 25.81 -11.52
CA GLU A 146 1.30 25.71 -11.58
C GLU A 146 1.90 24.93 -10.40
N THR A 147 1.11 24.64 -9.36
CA THR A 147 1.57 23.92 -8.17
C THR A 147 1.94 22.47 -8.52
N THR A 148 3.12 22.05 -8.15
CA THR A 148 3.52 20.64 -8.19
C THR A 148 2.88 19.91 -7.03
N VAL A 149 2.08 18.88 -7.30
CA VAL A 149 1.39 18.08 -6.28
C VAL A 149 2.07 16.74 -6.12
N LEU A 150 2.66 16.53 -4.96
CA LEU A 150 3.15 15.24 -4.50
C LEU A 150 1.97 14.49 -3.88
N LEU A 151 1.60 13.36 -4.45
CA LEU A 151 0.43 12.59 -4.03
C LEU A 151 0.82 11.34 -3.25
N TYR A 152 0.27 11.17 -2.08
CA TYR A 152 0.24 9.91 -1.35
C TYR A 152 -1.20 9.38 -1.27
N VAL A 153 -1.39 8.09 -1.52
CA VAL A 153 -2.68 7.40 -1.34
C VAL A 153 -2.47 6.16 -0.49
N GLY A 154 -3.21 6.05 0.62
CA GLY A 154 -3.11 4.86 1.46
C GLY A 154 -3.58 5.07 2.88
N ARG A 155 -3.46 4.01 3.68
CA ARG A 155 -3.77 4.02 5.11
C ARG A 155 -2.73 4.86 5.87
N LEU A 156 -3.20 5.72 6.77
CA LEU A 156 -2.33 6.53 7.62
C LEU A 156 -1.97 5.75 8.88
N ALA A 157 -0.80 5.12 8.85
CA ALA A 157 -0.29 4.29 9.92
C ALA A 157 1.23 4.44 10.06
N LYS A 158 1.77 4.11 11.23
CA LYS A 158 3.17 4.35 11.57
C LYS A 158 4.14 3.70 10.58
N GLU A 159 3.85 2.48 10.13
CA GLU A 159 4.67 1.71 9.21
C GLU A 159 4.73 2.29 7.79
N LYS A 160 3.88 3.28 7.47
CA LYS A 160 3.91 4.00 6.18
C LYS A 160 4.90 5.17 6.16
N ASN A 161 5.51 5.49 7.31
CA ASN A 161 6.58 6.48 7.46
C ASN A 161 6.25 7.86 6.85
N LEU A 162 5.00 8.31 7.01
CA LEU A 162 4.54 9.59 6.44
C LEU A 162 5.17 10.83 7.08
N GLU A 163 5.76 10.69 8.27
CA GLU A 163 6.52 11.76 8.92
C GLU A 163 7.71 12.20 8.07
N GLU A 164 8.40 11.26 7.42
CA GLU A 164 9.49 11.54 6.47
C GLU A 164 9.01 12.40 5.30
N LEU A 165 7.82 12.12 4.75
CA LEU A 165 7.26 12.93 3.67
C LEU A 165 6.91 14.35 4.10
N LEU A 166 6.47 14.53 5.36
CA LEU A 166 6.24 15.87 5.94
C LEU A 166 7.56 16.63 6.14
N GLU A 167 8.62 15.96 6.58
CA GLU A 167 9.95 16.55 6.70
C GLU A 167 10.50 16.99 5.34
N TYR A 168 10.30 16.18 4.28
CA TYR A 168 10.68 16.54 2.93
C TYR A 168 9.81 17.69 2.37
N GLN A 169 8.51 17.71 2.69
CA GLN A 169 7.65 18.83 2.31
C GLN A 169 8.14 20.15 2.90
N GLN A 170 8.66 20.15 4.13
CA GLN A 170 9.25 21.37 4.74
C GLN A 170 10.40 21.94 3.88
N LYS A 171 11.18 21.09 3.23
CA LYS A 171 12.31 21.53 2.39
C LYS A 171 11.87 22.10 1.04
N VAL A 172 10.71 21.72 0.55
CA VAL A 172 10.28 22.02 -0.83
C VAL A 172 9.04 22.91 -0.93
N GLN A 173 8.37 23.26 0.19
CA GLN A 173 7.12 24.03 0.18
C GLN A 173 7.24 25.39 -0.51
N GLU A 174 8.36 26.10 -0.32
CA GLU A 174 8.63 27.42 -0.95
C GLU A 174 8.82 27.32 -2.47
N SER A 175 9.05 26.13 -3.00
CA SER A 175 9.23 25.91 -4.43
C SER A 175 7.92 25.73 -5.21
N GLY A 176 6.76 26.07 -4.63
CA GLY A 176 5.45 25.86 -5.24
C GLY A 176 5.05 24.38 -5.27
N THR A 177 5.39 23.64 -4.22
CA THR A 177 5.09 22.20 -4.08
C THR A 177 4.09 21.98 -2.96
N MET A 178 3.07 21.17 -3.18
CA MET A 178 2.09 20.74 -2.17
C MET A 178 2.11 19.22 -2.01
N LEU A 179 1.92 18.77 -0.78
CA LEU A 179 1.75 17.36 -0.45
C LEU A 179 0.26 17.06 -0.23
N MET A 180 -0.34 16.21 -1.07
CA MET A 180 -1.70 15.72 -0.90
C MET A 180 -1.68 14.30 -0.34
N ILE A 181 -2.23 14.12 0.86
CA ILE A 181 -2.33 12.84 1.56
C ILE A 181 -3.78 12.37 1.51
N VAL A 182 -4.04 11.37 0.68
CA VAL A 182 -5.37 10.77 0.47
C VAL A 182 -5.50 9.50 1.30
N GLY A 183 -6.45 9.51 2.23
CA GLY A 183 -6.73 8.37 3.08
C GLY A 183 -6.91 8.73 4.55
N GLY A 184 -7.27 7.73 5.32
CA GLY A 184 -7.48 7.84 6.77
C GLY A 184 -6.71 6.76 7.53
N GLY A 185 -6.70 6.88 8.84
CA GLY A 185 -6.07 5.89 9.71
C GLY A 185 -5.75 6.43 11.09
N PRO A 186 -5.30 5.57 12.01
CA PRO A 186 -5.07 5.94 13.41
C PRO A 186 -3.93 6.96 13.59
N TYR A 187 -3.12 7.18 12.58
CA TYR A 187 -1.96 8.07 12.63
C TYR A 187 -2.26 9.50 12.15
N LEU A 188 -3.49 9.79 11.68
CA LEU A 188 -3.86 11.08 11.11
C LEU A 188 -3.59 12.26 12.04
N GLU A 189 -4.03 12.18 13.30
CA GLU A 189 -3.86 13.29 14.25
C GLU A 189 -2.39 13.51 14.63
N ILE A 190 -1.59 12.44 14.66
CA ILE A 190 -0.13 12.54 14.88
C ILE A 190 0.52 13.27 13.70
N LEU A 191 0.13 12.93 12.45
CA LEU A 191 0.65 13.59 11.25
C LEU A 191 0.24 15.08 11.18
N ARG A 192 -0.99 15.42 11.54
CA ARG A 192 -1.44 16.82 11.61
C ARG A 192 -0.62 17.62 12.62
N LYS A 193 -0.39 17.06 13.80
CA LYS A 193 0.46 17.69 14.82
C LYS A 193 1.89 17.87 14.30
N LYS A 194 2.48 16.85 13.70
CA LYS A 194 3.82 16.93 13.09
C LYS A 194 3.88 17.98 12.00
N ALA A 195 2.87 18.07 11.12
CA ALA A 195 2.81 19.09 10.06
C ALA A 195 2.75 20.52 10.63
N ALA A 196 2.00 20.72 11.74
CA ALA A 196 1.96 21.99 12.44
C ALA A 196 3.32 22.35 13.08
N GLU A 197 3.97 21.37 13.73
CA GLU A 197 5.31 21.55 14.33
C GLU A 197 6.37 21.89 13.28
N LEU A 198 6.27 21.32 12.08
CA LEU A 198 7.16 21.61 10.95
C LEU A 198 6.80 22.91 10.19
N GLY A 199 5.66 23.54 10.49
CA GLY A 199 5.19 24.74 9.80
C GLY A 199 4.75 24.50 8.35
N VAL A 200 4.29 23.27 7.99
CA VAL A 200 3.92 22.91 6.63
C VAL A 200 2.41 22.76 6.40
N MET A 201 1.56 23.13 7.36
CA MET A 201 0.10 22.94 7.28
C MET A 201 -0.52 23.58 6.03
N GLU A 202 -0.02 24.73 5.58
CA GLU A 202 -0.53 25.44 4.40
C GLU A 202 -0.14 24.76 3.08
N SER A 203 0.89 23.89 3.09
CA SER A 203 1.37 23.15 1.94
C SER A 203 1.05 21.66 1.98
N VAL A 204 0.24 21.21 2.95
CA VAL A 204 -0.18 19.80 3.11
C VAL A 204 -1.70 19.69 3.15
N ILE A 205 -2.25 18.86 2.29
CA ILE A 205 -3.68 18.57 2.24
C ILE A 205 -3.92 17.18 2.80
N PHE A 206 -4.69 17.07 3.89
CA PHE A 206 -5.20 15.82 4.42
C PHE A 206 -6.66 15.64 3.98
N THR A 207 -6.94 14.77 3.03
CA THR A 207 -8.32 14.56 2.52
C THR A 207 -9.21 13.83 3.51
N GLY A 208 -8.62 13.07 4.44
CA GLY A 208 -9.33 12.08 5.24
C GLY A 208 -9.68 10.82 4.44
N MET A 209 -10.52 9.97 5.02
CA MET A 209 -10.98 8.73 4.39
C MET A 209 -11.76 9.04 3.11
N VAL A 210 -11.38 8.37 2.03
CA VAL A 210 -12.06 8.44 0.71
C VAL A 210 -12.63 7.07 0.42
N SER A 211 -13.80 7.01 -0.23
CA SER A 211 -14.43 5.74 -0.57
C SER A 211 -13.63 4.99 -1.65
N PRO A 212 -13.70 3.65 -1.70
CA PRO A 212 -13.02 2.86 -2.74
C PRO A 212 -13.45 3.22 -4.17
N GLU A 213 -14.66 3.73 -4.33
CA GLU A 213 -15.21 4.18 -5.62
C GLU A 213 -14.57 5.49 -6.07
N GLU A 214 -14.30 6.39 -5.14
CA GLU A 214 -13.81 7.73 -5.41
C GLU A 214 -12.27 7.83 -5.46
N VAL A 215 -11.54 6.89 -4.81
CA VAL A 215 -10.08 7.00 -4.67
C VAL A 215 -9.36 7.15 -6.00
N ALA A 216 -9.84 6.49 -7.07
CA ALA A 216 -9.24 6.57 -8.40
C ALA A 216 -9.23 8.00 -8.97
N SER A 217 -10.21 8.84 -8.58
CA SER A 217 -10.32 10.24 -9.05
C SER A 217 -9.25 11.17 -8.47
N TYR A 218 -8.56 10.76 -7.42
CA TYR A 218 -7.52 11.57 -6.79
C TYR A 218 -6.16 11.45 -7.47
N TYR A 219 -5.86 10.32 -8.12
CA TYR A 219 -4.57 10.11 -8.78
C TYR A 219 -4.26 11.17 -9.84
N PRO A 220 -5.19 11.55 -10.74
CA PRO A 220 -4.93 12.60 -11.73
C PRO A 220 -4.59 13.98 -11.14
N ALA A 221 -4.95 14.25 -9.89
CA ALA A 221 -4.64 15.52 -9.24
C ALA A 221 -3.14 15.68 -8.91
N GLY A 222 -2.41 14.56 -8.76
CA GLY A 222 -0.97 14.52 -8.53
C GLY A 222 -0.14 14.80 -9.78
N ASP A 223 1.13 15.11 -9.56
CA ASP A 223 2.18 15.20 -10.58
C ASP A 223 3.21 14.08 -10.40
N LEU A 224 3.48 13.69 -9.15
CA LEU A 224 4.25 12.52 -8.76
C LEU A 224 3.50 11.78 -7.64
N PHE A 225 3.51 10.47 -7.71
CA PHE A 225 3.11 9.63 -6.58
C PHE A 225 4.31 9.42 -5.67
N ILE A 226 4.15 9.69 -4.37
CA ILE A 226 5.25 9.55 -3.41
C ILE A 226 4.92 8.57 -2.30
N SER A 227 5.93 7.84 -1.82
CA SER A 227 5.80 6.96 -0.67
C SER A 227 7.13 6.77 0.05
N ALA A 228 7.10 6.83 1.39
CA ALA A 228 8.22 6.49 2.25
C ALA A 228 8.08 5.11 2.90
N SER A 229 7.09 4.31 2.48
CA SER A 229 6.84 2.98 3.01
C SER A 229 7.91 1.99 2.57
N THR A 230 8.38 1.16 3.51
CA THR A 230 9.24 -0.02 3.26
C THR A 230 8.54 -1.33 3.68
N SER A 231 7.27 -1.23 4.09
CA SER A 231 6.46 -2.33 4.63
C SER A 231 5.46 -2.91 3.62
N GLU A 232 5.61 -2.57 2.33
CA GLU A 232 4.69 -3.07 1.31
C GLU A 232 4.95 -4.55 1.02
N THR A 233 3.87 -5.30 0.82
CA THR A 233 3.96 -6.68 0.31
C THR A 233 4.04 -6.71 -1.21
N GLN A 234 3.26 -5.86 -1.86
CA GLN A 234 3.24 -5.67 -3.32
C GLN A 234 3.17 -4.19 -3.69
N GLY A 235 2.44 -3.37 -2.89
CA GLY A 235 2.25 -1.96 -3.14
C GLY A 235 1.27 -1.68 -4.28
N LEU A 236 0.02 -2.10 -4.13
CA LEU A 236 -1.02 -1.89 -5.15
C LEU A 236 -1.18 -0.43 -5.55
N THR A 237 -1.03 0.50 -4.60
CA THR A 237 -1.14 1.94 -4.86
C THR A 237 -0.07 2.47 -5.83
N TYR A 238 1.08 1.81 -5.94
CA TYR A 238 2.09 2.14 -6.95
C TYR A 238 1.60 1.76 -8.36
N ALA A 239 1.02 0.56 -8.50
CA ALA A 239 0.44 0.13 -9.76
C ALA A 239 -0.78 0.99 -10.16
N GLU A 240 -1.61 1.39 -9.19
CA GLU A 240 -2.73 2.31 -9.38
C GLU A 240 -2.25 3.69 -9.88
N ALA A 241 -1.17 4.22 -9.27
CA ALA A 241 -0.57 5.48 -9.67
C ALA A 241 -0.03 5.42 -11.10
N LEU A 242 0.72 4.36 -11.43
CA LEU A 242 1.22 4.14 -12.79
C LEU A 242 0.07 4.01 -13.80
N ALA A 243 -0.97 3.24 -13.50
CA ALA A 243 -2.14 3.11 -14.37
C ALA A 243 -2.86 4.45 -14.60
N ALA A 244 -2.83 5.35 -13.60
CA ALA A 244 -3.33 6.72 -13.75
C ALA A 244 -2.35 7.66 -14.49
N GLY A 245 -1.15 7.19 -14.83
CA GLY A 245 -0.12 7.96 -15.51
C GLY A 245 0.69 8.86 -14.57
N LEU A 246 0.79 8.52 -13.28
CA LEU A 246 1.66 9.22 -12.34
C LEU A 246 3.00 8.51 -12.22
N PRO A 247 4.11 9.17 -12.54
CA PRO A 247 5.44 8.65 -12.22
C PRO A 247 5.65 8.57 -10.70
N LEU A 248 6.47 7.63 -10.28
CA LEU A 248 6.73 7.33 -8.88
C LEU A 248 7.99 8.04 -8.38
N LEU A 249 7.96 8.56 -7.15
CA LEU A 249 9.15 8.97 -6.40
C LEU A 249 9.04 8.34 -5.00
N CYS A 250 9.57 7.14 -4.84
CA CYS A 250 9.30 6.30 -3.70
C CYS A 250 10.57 5.84 -3.00
N ARG A 251 10.47 5.62 -1.67
CA ARG A 251 11.56 5.03 -0.92
C ARG A 251 11.88 3.65 -1.49
N LYS A 252 13.18 3.33 -1.61
CA LYS A 252 13.62 2.06 -2.17
C LYS A 252 13.07 0.88 -1.37
N ASP A 253 12.37 -0.01 -2.07
CA ASP A 253 11.83 -1.26 -1.55
C ASP A 253 11.94 -2.36 -2.60
N GLU A 254 12.20 -3.60 -2.19
CA GLU A 254 12.30 -4.76 -3.08
C GLU A 254 11.00 -5.03 -3.86
N CYS A 255 9.83 -4.64 -3.34
CA CYS A 255 8.57 -4.79 -4.08
C CYS A 255 8.51 -3.89 -5.32
N LEU A 256 9.33 -2.81 -5.38
CA LEU A 256 9.41 -1.87 -6.49
C LEU A 256 10.45 -2.26 -7.55
N ARG A 257 11.27 -3.30 -7.31
CA ARG A 257 12.41 -3.65 -8.16
C ARG A 257 12.05 -3.90 -9.62
N ALA A 258 10.88 -4.50 -9.88
CA ALA A 258 10.38 -4.76 -11.22
C ALA A 258 9.28 -3.76 -11.66
N VAL A 259 8.98 -2.76 -10.84
CA VAL A 259 7.90 -1.79 -11.07
C VAL A 259 8.47 -0.45 -11.50
N VAL A 260 9.54 0.01 -10.85
CA VAL A 260 10.17 1.30 -11.14
C VAL A 260 11.36 1.11 -12.08
N GLU A 261 11.26 1.76 -13.25
CA GLU A 261 12.36 1.96 -14.19
C GLU A 261 12.88 3.39 -14.02
N GLU A 262 14.09 3.50 -13.44
CA GLU A 262 14.72 4.79 -13.09
C GLU A 262 14.73 5.78 -14.26
N GLY A 263 14.16 6.96 -14.02
CA GLY A 263 14.09 8.05 -14.99
C GLY A 263 13.06 7.87 -16.11
N LYS A 264 12.37 6.71 -16.20
CA LYS A 264 11.34 6.44 -17.21
C LYS A 264 9.92 6.55 -16.66
N ASN A 265 9.61 5.80 -15.58
CA ASN A 265 8.33 5.87 -14.89
C ASN A 265 8.43 6.29 -13.42
N GLY A 266 9.63 6.60 -12.96
CA GLY A 266 9.86 7.06 -11.60
C GLY A 266 11.30 6.94 -11.13
N TRP A 267 11.46 7.12 -9.83
CA TRP A 267 12.73 7.03 -9.10
C TRP A 267 12.54 6.34 -7.76
N GLN A 268 13.62 5.71 -7.28
CA GLN A 268 13.68 5.13 -5.95
C GLN A 268 14.80 5.78 -5.13
N TYR A 269 14.46 6.48 -4.06
CA TYR A 269 15.42 7.15 -3.18
C TYR A 269 15.74 6.32 -1.92
N ARG A 270 16.91 6.55 -1.32
CA ARG A 270 17.33 6.01 -0.01
C ARG A 270 17.55 7.11 1.02
N THR A 271 17.93 8.32 0.56
CA THR A 271 18.26 9.47 1.42
C THR A 271 17.43 10.69 1.04
N GLU A 272 17.40 11.68 1.91
CA GLU A 272 16.76 12.98 1.64
C GLU A 272 17.37 13.65 0.41
N GLU A 273 18.70 13.59 0.28
CA GLU A 273 19.41 14.20 -0.85
C GLU A 273 19.01 13.58 -2.19
N GLU A 274 18.84 12.24 -2.22
CA GLU A 274 18.36 11.53 -3.42
C GLU A 274 16.93 11.98 -3.75
N PHE A 275 16.03 12.03 -2.75
CA PHE A 275 14.65 12.50 -2.94
C PHE A 275 14.59 13.92 -3.51
N LEU A 276 15.33 14.86 -2.91
CA LEU A 276 15.36 16.26 -3.34
C LEU A 276 15.96 16.41 -4.75
N LYS A 277 17.01 15.67 -5.05
CA LYS A 277 17.63 15.62 -6.38
C LYS A 277 16.64 15.13 -7.45
N ASP A 278 15.94 14.04 -7.18
CA ASP A 278 15.02 13.42 -8.15
C ASP A 278 13.77 14.29 -8.34
N LEU A 279 13.27 14.90 -7.28
CA LEU A 279 12.19 15.87 -7.37
C LEU A 279 12.59 17.11 -8.17
N LYS A 280 13.82 17.62 -7.96
CA LYS A 280 14.38 18.72 -8.75
C LYS A 280 14.48 18.34 -10.22
N SER A 281 15.03 17.16 -10.50
CA SER A 281 15.12 16.62 -11.87
C SER A 281 13.74 16.55 -12.55
N TRP A 282 12.69 16.12 -11.83
CA TRP A 282 11.33 16.15 -12.35
C TRP A 282 10.85 17.57 -12.66
N LYS A 283 11.08 18.53 -11.76
CA LYS A 283 10.63 19.92 -11.92
C LYS A 283 11.34 20.66 -13.05
N GLU A 284 12.58 20.31 -13.34
CA GLU A 284 13.38 20.89 -14.42
C GLU A 284 13.06 20.30 -15.80
N LYS A 285 12.36 19.15 -15.88
CA LYS A 285 11.96 18.56 -17.16
C LYS A 285 10.99 19.45 -17.93
N GLU A 286 11.17 19.51 -19.24
CA GLU A 286 10.23 20.13 -20.17
C GLU A 286 8.87 19.41 -20.14
N TYR A 287 7.82 20.12 -20.57
CA TYR A 287 6.45 19.59 -20.57
C TYR A 287 6.33 18.26 -21.34
N ASP A 288 6.96 18.16 -22.52
CA ASP A 288 6.91 16.95 -23.35
C ASP A 288 7.64 15.77 -22.71
N GLU A 289 8.75 16.01 -22.01
CA GLU A 289 9.48 14.99 -21.26
C GLU A 289 8.63 14.44 -20.09
N ARG A 290 8.00 15.34 -19.30
CA ARG A 290 7.06 14.93 -18.23
C ARG A 290 5.90 14.13 -18.78
N ARG A 291 5.31 14.58 -19.89
CA ARG A 291 4.25 13.87 -20.59
C ARG A 291 4.70 12.50 -21.11
N GLY A 292 5.94 12.41 -21.60
CA GLY A 292 6.58 11.16 -21.99
C GLY A 292 6.64 10.16 -20.83
N MET A 293 7.09 10.61 -19.66
CA MET A 293 7.11 9.78 -18.44
C MET A 293 5.71 9.34 -18.00
N CYS A 294 4.74 10.25 -18.01
CA CYS A 294 3.34 9.92 -17.68
C CYS A 294 2.72 8.89 -18.63
N ASN A 295 3.08 8.95 -19.92
CA ASN A 295 2.62 7.95 -20.90
C ASN A 295 3.35 6.62 -20.76
N TYR A 296 4.62 6.64 -20.40
CA TYR A 296 5.40 5.43 -20.14
C TYR A 296 4.94 4.72 -18.85
N ALA A 297 4.46 5.48 -17.88
CA ALA A 297 3.94 4.95 -16.61
C ALA A 297 2.67 4.09 -16.81
N LYS A 298 1.83 4.42 -17.81
CA LYS A 298 0.60 3.67 -18.14
C LYS A 298 0.90 2.33 -18.78
#